data_af2c5742b48e32d30de375db30fa12dd
#
_entry.id   af2c5742b48e32d30de375db30fa12dd
#
_cell.length_a   1.000
_cell.length_b   1.000
_cell.length_c   1.000
_cell.angle_alpha   90.00
_cell.angle_beta   90.00
_cell.angle_gamma   90.00
#
_symmetry.space_group_name_H-M   'P 1'
#
loop_
_entity.id
_entity.type
_entity.pdbx_description
1 polymer ?
#
loop_
_entity_poly.entity_id
_entity_poly.type
_entity_poly.pdbx_seq_one_letter_code
_entity_poly.pdbx_strand_id
1 'polypeptide(L)'
;MADHGDLGSDLREQLSQLAAFLSKTDAGEIFRALAGQAQHDPAVAARFASEVVARQRERDRAPFLQARRRGQLAEATDIDLAIDQLVGPVYYRVLVTRQSVPPAFTDALAARYLAQPARGSTAGEPTSGGSR
;
A
#
# COMPACT_ATOMS: atom_id res chain seq x y z
N MET A 1 3.12 1.95 13.91
CA MET A 1 2.13 2.87 13.37
C MET A 1 0.98 3.05 14.35
N ALA A 2 0.51 4.26 14.48
CA ALA A 2 -0.57 4.52 15.41
C ALA A 2 -1.89 3.93 14.90
N ASP A 3 -2.71 3.48 15.83
CA ASP A 3 -4.03 2.97 15.52
C ASP A 3 -5.03 4.08 15.84
N HIS A 4 -5.62 4.67 14.84
CA HIS A 4 -6.59 5.75 15.01
C HIS A 4 -8.03 5.25 15.08
N GLY A 5 -8.23 3.93 15.13
CA GLY A 5 -9.57 3.37 15.19
C GLY A 5 -10.36 3.49 13.90
N ASP A 6 -9.70 3.90 12.82
CA ASP A 6 -10.35 4.20 11.55
C ASP A 6 -9.38 3.94 10.41
N LEU A 7 -9.77 3.07 9.50
CA LEU A 7 -8.89 2.67 8.40
C LEU A 7 -8.44 3.87 7.55
N GLY A 8 -9.36 4.78 7.28
CA GLY A 8 -9.03 5.94 6.45
C GLY A 8 -7.92 6.78 7.04
N SER A 9 -8.01 7.07 8.33
CA SER A 9 -6.99 7.86 9.02
C SER A 9 -5.66 7.11 9.06
N ASP A 10 -5.73 5.80 9.33
CA ASP A 10 -4.52 4.99 9.38
C ASP A 10 -3.82 4.94 8.02
N LEU A 11 -4.58 4.81 6.94
CA LEU A 11 -4.00 4.78 5.61
C LEU A 11 -3.37 6.12 5.23
N ARG A 12 -4.05 7.22 5.54
CA ARG A 12 -3.48 8.53 5.24
C ARG A 12 -2.17 8.74 5.97
N GLU A 13 -2.12 8.34 7.24
CA GLU A 13 -0.89 8.47 8.02
C GLU A 13 0.20 7.58 7.45
N GLN A 14 -0.13 6.32 7.14
CA GLN A 14 0.84 5.37 6.62
C GLN A 14 1.45 5.86 5.31
N LEU A 15 0.60 6.34 4.39
CA LEU A 15 1.09 6.82 3.09
C LEU A 15 1.92 8.08 3.23
N SER A 16 1.53 8.97 4.13
CA SER A 16 2.28 10.19 4.38
C SER A 16 3.66 9.87 4.96
N GLN A 17 3.73 8.90 5.87
CA GLN A 17 5.00 8.47 6.45
C GLN A 17 5.89 7.81 5.40
N LEU A 18 5.32 7.00 4.52
CA LEU A 18 6.08 6.38 3.44
C LEU A 18 6.65 7.45 2.50
N ALA A 19 5.84 8.41 2.12
CA ALA A 19 6.29 9.48 1.24
C ALA A 19 7.42 10.28 1.87
N ALA A 20 7.29 10.61 3.14
CA ALA A 20 8.32 11.35 3.86
C ALA A 20 9.60 10.52 4.00
N PHE A 21 9.46 9.23 4.32
CA PHE A 21 10.62 8.35 4.42
C PHE A 21 11.38 8.31 3.10
N LEU A 22 10.69 8.11 2.00
CA LEU A 22 11.33 7.96 0.69
C LEU A 22 11.94 9.26 0.20
N SER A 23 11.35 10.41 0.54
CA SER A 23 11.71 11.68 -0.06
C SER A 23 12.60 12.56 0.81
N LYS A 24 12.56 12.38 2.13
CA LYS A 24 13.13 13.36 3.05
C LYS A 24 14.12 12.80 4.04
N THR A 25 14.47 11.51 3.96
CA THR A 25 15.40 10.92 4.92
C THR A 25 16.58 10.27 4.23
N ASP A 26 17.70 10.19 4.96
CA ASP A 26 18.87 9.48 4.46
C ASP A 26 18.60 8.00 4.29
N ALA A 27 17.84 7.40 5.20
CA ALA A 27 17.47 5.99 5.09
C ALA A 27 16.63 5.74 3.86
N GLY A 28 15.75 6.67 3.51
CA GLY A 28 14.98 6.57 2.28
C GLY A 28 15.83 6.67 1.04
N GLU A 29 16.86 7.50 1.08
CA GLU A 29 17.80 7.60 -0.03
C GLU A 29 18.52 6.28 -0.24
N ILE A 30 18.95 5.64 0.85
CA ILE A 30 19.57 4.33 0.78
C ILE A 30 18.59 3.29 0.23
N PHE A 31 17.34 3.34 0.69
CA PHE A 31 16.30 2.44 0.20
C PHE A 31 16.15 2.56 -1.32
N ARG A 32 16.10 3.80 -1.83
CA ARG A 32 15.94 4.02 -3.27
C ARG A 32 17.16 3.52 -4.05
N ALA A 33 18.35 3.71 -3.50
CA ALA A 33 19.58 3.23 -4.16
C ALA A 33 19.60 1.72 -4.23
N LEU A 34 19.19 1.04 -3.14
CA LEU A 34 19.15 -0.42 -3.12
C LEU A 34 18.09 -0.96 -4.07
N ALA A 35 16.93 -0.29 -4.15
CA ALA A 35 15.88 -0.70 -5.08
C ALA A 35 16.39 -0.62 -6.51
N GLY A 36 17.15 0.43 -6.83
CA GLY A 36 17.75 0.56 -8.16
C GLY A 36 18.77 -0.53 -8.44
N GLN A 37 19.65 -0.78 -7.48
CA GLN A 37 20.68 -1.80 -7.66
C GLN A 37 20.07 -3.20 -7.78
N ALA A 38 18.98 -3.47 -7.07
CA ALA A 38 18.30 -4.76 -7.12
C ALA A 38 17.81 -5.11 -8.52
N GLN A 39 17.61 -4.12 -9.38
CA GLN A 39 17.15 -4.37 -10.75
C GLN A 39 18.22 -5.05 -11.58
N HIS A 40 19.48 -4.94 -11.20
CA HIS A 40 20.59 -5.45 -12.00
C HIS A 40 21.42 -6.50 -11.29
N ASP A 41 21.13 -6.80 -10.02
CA ASP A 41 21.94 -7.69 -9.23
C ASP A 41 21.04 -8.65 -8.45
N PRO A 42 20.94 -9.93 -8.89
CA PRO A 42 20.04 -10.87 -8.21
C PRO A 42 20.33 -11.10 -6.73
N ALA A 43 21.60 -11.04 -6.34
CA ALA A 43 21.95 -11.23 -4.93
C ALA A 43 21.46 -10.06 -4.09
N VAL A 44 21.62 -8.84 -4.60
CA VAL A 44 21.09 -7.64 -3.94
C VAL A 44 19.57 -7.71 -3.89
N ALA A 45 18.95 -8.13 -4.99
CA ALA A 45 17.49 -8.24 -5.04
C ALA A 45 16.96 -9.18 -3.96
N ALA A 46 17.60 -10.33 -3.80
CA ALA A 46 17.16 -11.31 -2.80
C ALA A 46 17.29 -10.77 -1.37
N ARG A 47 18.40 -10.12 -1.07
CA ARG A 47 18.58 -9.54 0.26
C ARG A 47 17.68 -8.36 0.51
N PHE A 48 17.49 -7.53 -0.50
CA PHE A 48 16.59 -6.39 -0.39
C PHE A 48 15.17 -6.86 -0.11
N ALA A 49 14.72 -7.90 -0.84
CA ALA A 49 13.39 -8.44 -0.64
C ALA A 49 13.20 -9.00 0.77
N SER A 50 14.16 -9.78 1.26
CA SER A 50 14.00 -10.47 2.56
C SER A 50 14.29 -9.56 3.75
N GLU A 51 15.21 -8.61 3.62
CA GLU A 51 15.64 -7.81 4.77
C GLU A 51 14.97 -6.45 4.86
N VAL A 52 14.53 -5.90 3.75
CA VAL A 52 13.97 -4.54 3.71
C VAL A 52 12.51 -4.57 3.31
N VAL A 53 12.22 -5.13 2.15
CA VAL A 53 10.86 -5.10 1.60
C VAL A 53 9.88 -5.86 2.47
N ALA A 54 10.29 -7.02 2.98
CA ALA A 54 9.41 -7.83 3.82
C ALA A 54 8.98 -7.08 5.09
N ARG A 55 9.89 -6.33 5.69
CA ARG A 55 9.56 -5.55 6.88
C ARG A 55 8.62 -4.39 6.56
N GLN A 56 8.85 -3.75 5.43
CA GLN A 56 7.97 -2.67 5.01
C GLN A 56 6.58 -3.23 4.72
N ARG A 57 6.49 -4.41 4.10
CA ARG A 57 5.20 -5.03 3.82
C ARG A 57 4.44 -5.34 5.10
N GLU A 58 5.14 -5.78 6.15
CA GLU A 58 4.49 -5.99 7.43
C GLU A 58 3.89 -4.71 8.00
N ARG A 59 4.63 -3.62 7.91
CA ARG A 59 4.12 -2.32 8.36
C ARG A 59 2.91 -1.89 7.53
N ASP A 60 2.97 -2.15 6.24
CA ASP A 60 1.87 -1.79 5.35
C ASP A 60 0.61 -2.59 5.63
N ARG A 61 0.75 -3.83 6.09
CA ARG A 61 -0.40 -4.68 6.40
C ARG A 61 -1.10 -4.28 7.69
N ALA A 62 -0.38 -3.67 8.62
CA ALA A 62 -0.90 -3.44 9.96
C ALA A 62 -2.26 -2.72 10.00
N PRO A 63 -2.46 -1.61 9.28
CA PRO A 63 -3.76 -0.94 9.34
C PRO A 63 -4.91 -1.79 8.81
N PHE A 64 -4.62 -2.64 7.81
CA PHE A 64 -5.66 -3.52 7.26
C PHE A 64 -6.03 -4.63 8.23
N LEU A 65 -5.03 -5.20 8.90
CA LEU A 65 -5.29 -6.25 9.88
C LEU A 65 -6.08 -5.69 11.08
N GLN A 66 -5.75 -4.49 11.51
CA GLN A 66 -6.48 -3.83 12.57
C GLN A 66 -7.92 -3.53 12.15
N ALA A 67 -8.11 -3.05 10.92
CA ALA A 67 -9.44 -2.76 10.41
C ALA A 67 -10.29 -4.03 10.32
N ARG A 68 -9.67 -5.13 9.90
CA ARG A 68 -10.40 -6.42 9.85
C ARG A 68 -10.85 -6.82 11.24
N ARG A 69 -9.98 -6.69 12.24
CA ARG A 69 -10.35 -7.04 13.60
C ARG A 69 -11.47 -6.16 14.15
N ARG A 70 -11.53 -4.92 13.71
CA ARG A 70 -12.59 -4.00 14.13
C ARG A 70 -13.88 -4.15 13.32
N GLY A 71 -13.89 -5.03 12.34
CA GLY A 71 -15.06 -5.20 11.48
C GLY A 71 -15.21 -4.15 10.40
N GLN A 72 -14.16 -3.38 10.14
CA GLN A 72 -14.19 -2.32 9.12
C GLN A 72 -13.69 -2.82 7.76
N LEU A 73 -13.30 -4.07 7.66
CA LEU A 73 -12.76 -4.63 6.44
C LEU A 73 -13.27 -6.05 6.29
N ALA A 74 -13.76 -6.39 5.11
CA ALA A 74 -14.29 -7.71 4.84
C ALA A 74 -13.20 -8.77 4.99
N GLU A 75 -13.56 -9.95 5.50
CA GLU A 75 -12.60 -11.04 5.67
C GLU A 75 -11.95 -11.46 4.36
N ALA A 76 -12.70 -11.38 3.28
CA ALA A 76 -12.20 -11.83 1.98
C ALA A 76 -11.33 -10.79 1.28
N THR A 77 -11.09 -9.64 1.88
CA THR A 77 -10.29 -8.59 1.26
C THR A 77 -8.87 -9.08 0.98
N ASP A 78 -8.41 -8.87 -0.25
CA ASP A 78 -7.03 -9.16 -0.63
C ASP A 78 -6.16 -8.00 -0.16
N ILE A 79 -5.57 -8.16 1.02
CA ILE A 79 -4.79 -7.09 1.64
C ILE A 79 -3.55 -6.75 0.82
N ASP A 80 -2.87 -7.75 0.26
CA ASP A 80 -1.67 -7.48 -0.52
C ASP A 80 -2.00 -6.67 -1.79
N LEU A 81 -3.10 -6.96 -2.44
CA LEU A 81 -3.52 -6.15 -3.59
C LEU A 81 -3.85 -4.73 -3.16
N ALA A 82 -4.52 -4.58 -2.03
CA ALA A 82 -4.85 -3.24 -1.51
C ALA A 82 -3.58 -2.43 -1.25
N ILE A 83 -2.58 -3.06 -0.65
CA ILE A 83 -1.30 -2.39 -0.41
C ILE A 83 -0.68 -1.96 -1.72
N ASP A 84 -0.63 -2.86 -2.71
CA ASP A 84 -0.04 -2.53 -4.00
C ASP A 84 -0.75 -1.34 -4.66
N GLN A 85 -2.07 -1.28 -4.55
CA GLN A 85 -2.83 -0.15 -5.10
C GLN A 85 -2.50 1.17 -4.41
N LEU A 86 -2.21 1.11 -3.13
CA LEU A 86 -1.97 2.33 -2.34
C LEU A 86 -0.54 2.80 -2.40
N VAL A 87 0.42 1.88 -2.28
CA VAL A 87 1.82 2.28 -2.25
C VAL A 87 2.45 2.38 -3.63
N GLY A 88 1.92 1.63 -4.60
CA GLY A 88 2.46 1.65 -5.95
C GLY A 88 2.60 3.05 -6.53
N PRO A 89 1.56 3.88 -6.48
CA PRO A 89 1.68 5.24 -7.01
C PRO A 89 2.71 6.10 -6.30
N VAL A 90 2.93 5.87 -5.00
CA VAL A 90 3.95 6.62 -4.26
C VAL A 90 5.35 6.23 -4.79
N TYR A 91 5.61 4.93 -4.89
CA TYR A 91 6.88 4.47 -5.43
C TYR A 91 7.06 4.92 -6.88
N TYR A 92 6.01 4.89 -7.68
CA TYR A 92 6.07 5.31 -9.06
C TYR A 92 6.54 6.77 -9.16
N ARG A 93 5.94 7.65 -8.36
CA ARG A 93 6.34 9.05 -8.37
C ARG A 93 7.78 9.25 -7.90
N VAL A 94 8.15 8.56 -6.82
CA VAL A 94 9.49 8.74 -6.27
C VAL A 94 10.56 8.15 -7.17
N LEU A 95 10.33 6.93 -7.68
CA LEU A 95 11.38 6.19 -8.38
C LEU A 95 11.38 6.40 -9.88
N VAL A 96 10.21 6.64 -10.47
CA VAL A 96 10.11 6.67 -11.93
C VAL A 96 9.93 8.08 -12.47
N THR A 97 8.85 8.76 -12.08
CA THR A 97 8.59 10.08 -12.66
C THR A 97 9.32 11.20 -11.93
N ARG A 98 9.86 10.93 -10.77
CA ARG A 98 10.63 11.90 -9.98
C ARG A 98 9.79 13.11 -9.58
N GLN A 99 8.52 12.88 -9.31
CA GLN A 99 7.60 13.92 -8.88
C GLN A 99 7.48 13.92 -7.37
N SER A 100 7.08 15.06 -6.82
CA SER A 100 6.83 15.15 -5.38
C SER A 100 5.58 14.35 -5.01
N VAL A 101 5.47 14.01 -3.74
CA VAL A 101 4.33 13.29 -3.20
C VAL A 101 3.76 14.12 -2.04
N PRO A 102 2.96 15.14 -2.36
CA PRO A 102 2.41 15.99 -1.31
C PRO A 102 1.26 15.31 -0.58
N PRO A 103 0.87 15.81 0.60
CA PRO A 103 -0.24 15.23 1.35
C PRO A 103 -1.54 15.13 0.55
N ALA A 104 -1.80 16.08 -0.33
CA ALA A 104 -3.00 16.01 -1.16
C ALA A 104 -3.02 14.75 -2.02
N PHE A 105 -1.85 14.31 -2.49
CA PHE A 105 -1.77 13.11 -3.31
C PHE A 105 -2.04 11.85 -2.48
N THR A 106 -1.40 11.73 -1.32
CA THR A 106 -1.61 10.55 -0.48
C THR A 106 -3.02 10.50 0.09
N ASP A 107 -3.58 11.66 0.42
CA ASP A 107 -4.97 11.72 0.87
C ASP A 107 -5.92 11.26 -0.22
N ALA A 108 -5.66 11.66 -1.47
CA ALA A 108 -6.49 11.24 -2.60
C ALA A 108 -6.40 9.74 -2.83
N LEU A 109 -5.21 9.16 -2.68
CA LEU A 109 -5.06 7.71 -2.81
C LEU A 109 -5.91 6.97 -1.78
N ALA A 110 -5.84 7.40 -0.53
CA ALA A 110 -6.62 6.76 0.53
C ALA A 110 -8.11 6.93 0.27
N ALA A 111 -8.53 8.13 -0.12
CA ALA A 111 -9.95 8.40 -0.37
C ALA A 111 -10.49 7.55 -1.51
N ARG A 112 -9.72 7.40 -2.57
CA ARG A 112 -10.16 6.58 -3.71
C ARG A 112 -10.24 5.11 -3.35
N TYR A 113 -9.29 4.63 -2.57
CA TYR A 113 -9.34 3.24 -2.14
C TYR A 113 -10.60 2.99 -1.30
N LEU A 114 -10.90 3.88 -0.37
CA LEU A 114 -12.05 3.72 0.51
C LEU A 114 -13.38 3.83 -0.23
N ALA A 115 -13.40 4.50 -1.37
CA ALA A 115 -14.61 4.66 -2.15
C ALA A 115 -14.90 3.44 -3.04
N GLN A 116 -13.97 2.50 -3.13
CA GLN A 116 -14.20 1.31 -3.96
C GLN A 116 -15.32 0.45 -3.38
N PRO A 117 -16.10 -0.20 -4.23
CA PRO A 117 -17.14 -1.11 -3.73
C PRO A 117 -16.53 -2.25 -2.92
N ALA A 118 -17.28 -2.76 -1.97
CA ALA A 118 -16.84 -3.87 -1.15
C ALA A 118 -16.60 -5.09 -2.02
N ARG A 119 -15.37 -5.63 -1.94
CA ARG A 119 -15.00 -6.70 -2.82
C ARG A 119 -15.72 -7.99 -2.60
N GLY A 120 -15.92 -8.34 -1.39
CA GLY A 120 -16.55 -9.61 -1.11
C GLY A 120 -17.97 -9.65 -1.60
N SER A 121 -18.66 -8.55 -1.60
CA SER A 121 -20.05 -8.58 -1.98
C SER A 121 -20.21 -8.59 -3.48
N THR A 122 -19.26 -8.10 -4.21
CA THR A 122 -19.46 -8.01 -5.60
C THR A 122 -19.47 -9.27 -6.26
N ALA A 123 -18.82 -10.11 -5.80
CA ALA A 123 -18.71 -11.29 -6.52
C ALA A 123 -19.98 -11.70 -7.01
N GLY A 124 -20.74 -11.35 -6.75
CA GLY A 124 -21.84 -11.83 -7.21
C GLY A 124 -22.25 -12.24 -8.32
N GLU A 125 -22.50 -12.38 -8.71
CA GLU A 125 -22.96 -12.68 -9.48
C GLU A 125 -23.71 -13.03 -10.13
N PRO A 126 -23.86 -13.30 -10.59
CA PRO A 126 -24.44 -13.52 -11.46
C PRO A 126 -25.46 -14.11 -11.67
N THR A 127 -25.95 -14.27 -11.93
CA THR A 127 -26.84 -14.71 -12.08
C THR A 127 -27.41 -15.20 -12.98
N SER A 128 -27.52 -15.38 -13.45
CA SER A 128 -28.00 -15.83 -14.23
C SER A 128 -28.91 -16.16 -14.69
N GLY A 129 -29.24 -16.21 -14.78
CA GLY A 129 -30.04 -16.46 -15.19
C GLY A 129 -30.62 -17.01 -16.02
N GLY A 130 -30.79 -17.13 -16.35
CA GLY A 130 -31.29 -17.46 -17.12
C GLY A 130 -31.91 -18.22 -17.69
N SER A 131 -32.23 -18.47 -17.91
CA SER A 131 -32.71 -19.04 -18.43
C SER A 131 -33.55 -19.31 -19.05
N ARG A 132 -33.91 -19.31 -19.45
CA ARG A 132 -34.62 -19.58 -20.04
C ARG A 132 -34.74 -19.82 -20.72
#